data_e1e9f15455a4ec1bec2adfd66cbeb615
#
_entry.id   e1e9f15455a4ec1bec2adfd66cbeb615
#
_cell.length_a   1.000
_cell.length_b   1.000
_cell.length_c   1.000
_cell.angle_alpha   90.00
_cell.angle_beta   90.00
_cell.angle_gamma   90.00
#
_symmetry.space_group_name_H-M   'P 1'
#
loop_
_entity.id
_entity.type
_entity.pdbx_description
1 polymer ?
#
loop_
_entity_poly.entity_id
_entity_poly.type
_entity_poly.pdbx_seq_one_letter_code
_entity_poly.pdbx_strand_id
1 'polypeptide(L)'
;MQRKGAHNHLNQNNMNSKNKHIVFLTGAGMSAESGIKTFRGNDGLWENYPVMQVASHEGWLADPNLVNQFYNERRQQLFGAQPNKGHLLIAELEKQCQVSIITQNVDDLHERAGSSFVIHLHGELLKVCSSADPNNPRYIRQLTPDNPIVAPNERAEDGSLLRPYIVFFGEPVPLIDRAARTVKQADVLVVIGTSLNVYHAAGLLAYAPPSTPIYLIDPETVETQQYPRVQHLRMGASQGMEQLMAKL
;
A
#
# COMPACT_ATOMS: atom_id res chain seq x y z
N MET A 1 -28.54 47.60 4.30
CA MET A 1 -27.30 47.32 3.54
C MET A 1 -26.38 46.49 4.44
N GLN A 2 -26.41 45.15 4.38
CA GLN A 2 -25.40 44.22 4.99
C GLN A 2 -25.95 42.79 4.92
N ARG A 3 -25.75 42.08 3.76
CA ARG A 3 -25.82 40.63 3.61
C ARG A 3 -25.14 40.23 2.29
N LYS A 4 -23.82 40.45 2.17
CA LYS A 4 -23.02 39.96 1.02
C LYS A 4 -21.66 39.32 1.40
N GLY A 5 -21.33 39.16 2.69
CA GLY A 5 -20.02 38.68 3.12
C GLY A 5 -19.89 37.17 3.35
N ALA A 6 -20.98 36.47 3.68
CA ALA A 6 -20.90 35.08 4.12
C ALA A 6 -20.81 34.02 3.00
N HIS A 7 -21.29 34.33 1.78
CA HIS A 7 -21.30 33.37 0.68
C HIS A 7 -19.94 33.23 -0.05
N ASN A 8 -19.07 34.26 0.01
CA ASN A 8 -17.78 34.21 -0.67
C ASN A 8 -16.71 33.39 0.06
N HIS A 9 -16.78 33.29 1.39
CA HIS A 9 -15.80 32.50 2.17
C HIS A 9 -16.01 31.00 2.06
N LEU A 10 -17.29 30.54 1.97
CA LEU A 10 -17.60 29.11 1.77
C LEU A 10 -17.18 28.61 0.37
N ASN A 11 -17.34 29.44 -0.66
CA ASN A 11 -16.94 29.08 -2.04
C ASN A 11 -15.42 29.10 -2.23
N GLN A 12 -14.67 29.96 -1.54
CA GLN A 12 -13.21 29.99 -1.62
C GLN A 12 -12.56 28.81 -0.89
N ASN A 13 -13.11 28.37 0.26
CA ASN A 13 -12.63 27.16 0.94
C ASN A 13 -12.91 25.88 0.12
N ASN A 14 -14.05 25.76 -0.55
CA ASN A 14 -14.37 24.62 -1.41
C ASN A 14 -13.55 24.60 -2.72
N MET A 15 -13.14 25.74 -3.26
CA MET A 15 -12.27 25.78 -4.45
C MET A 15 -10.80 25.45 -4.11
N ASN A 16 -10.34 25.78 -2.89
CA ASN A 16 -8.99 25.45 -2.44
C ASN A 16 -8.84 23.95 -2.09
N SER A 17 -9.91 23.26 -1.65
CA SER A 17 -9.86 21.84 -1.31
C SER A 17 -9.74 20.94 -2.56
N LYS A 18 -10.37 21.30 -3.67
CA LYS A 18 -10.33 20.51 -4.93
C LYS A 18 -8.94 20.44 -5.58
N ASN A 19 -8.03 21.35 -5.24
CA ASN A 19 -6.66 21.36 -5.76
C ASN A 19 -5.64 20.70 -4.81
N LYS A 20 -6.06 20.27 -3.60
CA LYS A 20 -5.14 19.70 -2.61
C LYS A 20 -4.78 18.27 -2.98
N HIS A 21 -3.49 17.98 -3.07
CA HIS A 21 -2.99 16.63 -3.34
C HIS A 21 -2.58 15.95 -2.04
N ILE A 22 -3.31 14.91 -1.66
CA ILE A 22 -3.04 14.10 -0.48
C ILE A 22 -2.40 12.79 -0.94
N VAL A 23 -1.20 12.52 -0.44
CA VAL A 23 -0.48 11.27 -0.73
C VAL A 23 -0.52 10.38 0.50
N PHE A 24 -0.98 9.16 0.33
CA PHE A 24 -0.98 8.13 1.36
C PHE A 24 0.17 7.16 1.12
N LEU A 25 0.94 6.85 2.16
CA LEU A 25 1.91 5.77 2.21
C LEU A 25 1.38 4.71 3.18
N THR A 26 0.96 3.55 2.68
CA THR A 26 0.33 2.53 3.51
C THR A 26 1.16 1.26 3.62
N GLY A 27 1.11 0.61 4.78
CA GLY A 27 1.71 -0.68 5.07
C GLY A 27 0.70 -1.65 5.68
N ALA A 28 1.16 -2.79 6.16
CA ALA A 28 0.32 -3.91 6.59
C ALA A 28 -0.71 -3.55 7.67
N GLY A 29 -0.42 -2.58 8.53
CA GLY A 29 -1.37 -2.08 9.54
C GLY A 29 -2.62 -1.43 8.93
N MET A 30 -2.56 -0.97 7.68
CA MET A 30 -3.74 -0.47 6.96
C MET A 30 -4.79 -1.57 6.76
N SER A 31 -4.36 -2.80 6.51
CA SER A 31 -5.23 -3.96 6.22
C SER A 31 -5.49 -4.86 7.45
N ALA A 32 -4.93 -4.52 8.63
CA ALA A 32 -5.08 -5.31 9.85
C ALA A 32 -6.55 -5.46 10.27
N GLU A 33 -7.32 -4.37 10.23
CA GLU A 33 -8.75 -4.36 10.57
C GLU A 33 -9.62 -5.10 9.52
N SER A 34 -9.05 -5.42 8.36
CA SER A 34 -9.67 -6.27 7.33
C SER A 34 -9.41 -7.77 7.54
N GLY A 35 -8.71 -8.14 8.63
CA GLY A 35 -8.37 -9.52 8.96
C GLY A 35 -7.10 -10.04 8.26
N ILE A 36 -6.36 -9.17 7.56
CA ILE A 36 -5.06 -9.54 6.98
C ILE A 36 -3.99 -9.38 8.06
N LYS A 37 -3.29 -10.47 8.38
CA LYS A 37 -2.24 -10.46 9.39
C LYS A 37 -1.08 -9.57 8.98
N THR A 38 -0.64 -8.74 9.92
CA THR A 38 0.52 -7.87 9.71
C THR A 38 1.81 -8.67 9.80
N PHE A 39 2.85 -8.18 9.12
CA PHE A 39 4.19 -8.74 9.12
C PHE A 39 4.96 -8.50 10.45
N ARG A 40 4.33 -7.89 11.46
CA ARG A 40 4.98 -7.51 12.72
C ARG A 40 5.00 -8.66 13.72
N GLY A 41 6.18 -8.93 14.27
CA GLY A 41 6.31 -9.58 15.59
C GLY A 41 6.43 -11.09 15.64
N ASN A 42 6.72 -11.78 14.57
CA ASN A 42 6.81 -13.25 14.56
C ASN A 42 8.23 -13.74 14.24
N ASP A 43 9.22 -13.46 15.06
CA ASP A 43 10.55 -14.10 15.05
C ASP A 43 11.07 -14.53 13.65
N GLY A 44 10.83 -13.72 12.61
CA GLY A 44 11.17 -14.02 11.22
C GLY A 44 10.19 -14.97 10.51
N LEU A 45 9.02 -15.25 11.10
CA LEU A 45 7.97 -16.06 10.47
C LEU A 45 6.86 -15.19 9.90
N TRP A 46 6.38 -15.56 8.71
CA TRP A 46 5.14 -15.06 8.12
C TRP A 46 4.16 -16.22 7.97
N GLU A 47 3.07 -16.19 8.72
CA GLU A 47 2.05 -17.28 8.71
C GLU A 47 2.67 -18.67 8.89
N ASN A 48 3.59 -18.82 9.84
CA ASN A 48 4.32 -20.05 10.16
C ASN A 48 5.41 -20.46 9.14
N TYR A 49 5.67 -19.68 8.11
CA TYR A 49 6.77 -19.91 7.17
C TYR A 49 7.94 -18.97 7.48
N PRO A 50 9.20 -19.47 7.47
CA PRO A 50 10.34 -18.55 7.49
C PRO A 50 10.28 -17.58 6.32
N VAL A 51 10.30 -16.27 6.62
CA VAL A 51 10.12 -15.22 5.63
C VAL A 51 11.08 -15.35 4.46
N MET A 52 12.35 -15.64 4.76
CA MET A 52 13.37 -15.77 3.73
C MET A 52 13.17 -16.96 2.80
N GLN A 53 12.39 -17.96 3.20
CA GLN A 53 12.06 -19.10 2.32
C GLN A 53 10.92 -18.77 1.34
N VAL A 54 9.98 -17.91 1.72
CA VAL A 54 8.76 -17.68 0.92
C VAL A 54 8.67 -16.28 0.32
N ALA A 55 9.49 -15.34 0.76
CA ALA A 55 9.42 -13.94 0.32
C ALA A 55 10.78 -13.36 -0.09
N SER A 56 11.80 -14.17 -0.35
CA SER A 56 13.10 -13.73 -0.87
C SER A 56 13.38 -14.30 -2.26
N HIS A 57 14.28 -13.64 -2.98
CA HIS A 57 14.77 -14.13 -4.27
C HIS A 57 15.46 -15.50 -4.14
N GLU A 58 16.27 -15.68 -3.09
CA GLU A 58 16.94 -16.94 -2.78
C GLU A 58 15.95 -18.04 -2.46
N GLY A 59 14.89 -17.75 -1.70
CA GLY A 59 13.82 -18.69 -1.41
C GLY A 59 13.08 -19.14 -2.66
N TRP A 60 12.81 -18.22 -3.60
CA TRP A 60 12.25 -18.55 -4.91
C TRP A 60 13.15 -19.49 -5.71
N LEU A 61 14.45 -19.22 -5.75
CA LEU A 61 15.40 -20.07 -6.48
C LEU A 61 15.55 -21.46 -5.84
N ALA A 62 15.41 -21.57 -4.52
CA ALA A 62 15.53 -22.81 -3.78
C ALA A 62 14.31 -23.72 -3.95
N ASP A 63 13.09 -23.18 -3.84
CA ASP A 63 11.84 -23.95 -3.98
C ASP A 63 10.69 -23.09 -4.50
N PRO A 64 10.57 -22.96 -5.85
CA PRO A 64 9.48 -22.22 -6.48
C PRO A 64 8.08 -22.76 -6.14
N ASN A 65 7.95 -24.08 -5.92
CA ASN A 65 6.66 -24.68 -5.60
C ASN A 65 6.19 -24.31 -4.19
N LEU A 66 7.09 -24.33 -3.21
CA LEU A 66 6.80 -23.86 -1.85
C LEU A 66 6.36 -22.39 -1.85
N VAL A 67 7.07 -21.54 -2.59
CA VAL A 67 6.73 -20.12 -2.72
C VAL A 67 5.34 -19.97 -3.36
N ASN A 68 5.06 -20.63 -4.47
CA ASN A 68 3.74 -20.57 -5.11
C ASN A 68 2.63 -21.09 -4.19
N GLN A 69 2.86 -22.18 -3.44
CA GLN A 69 1.91 -22.69 -2.45
C GLN A 69 1.61 -21.64 -1.38
N PHE A 70 2.64 -21.04 -0.80
CA PHE A 70 2.48 -19.98 0.21
C PHE A 70 1.60 -18.83 -0.31
N TYR A 71 1.86 -18.32 -1.54
CA TYR A 71 1.08 -17.25 -2.11
C TYR A 71 -0.31 -17.69 -2.58
N ASN A 72 -0.52 -18.96 -2.94
CA ASN A 72 -1.85 -19.52 -3.17
C ASN A 72 -2.74 -19.43 -1.91
N GLU A 73 -2.19 -19.78 -0.76
CA GLU A 73 -2.90 -19.68 0.53
C GLU A 73 -3.24 -18.22 0.88
N ARG A 74 -2.32 -17.28 0.62
CA ARG A 74 -2.56 -15.84 0.85
C ARG A 74 -3.66 -15.29 -0.07
N ARG A 75 -3.71 -15.73 -1.32
CA ARG A 75 -4.79 -15.35 -2.25
C ARG A 75 -6.17 -15.81 -1.76
N GLN A 76 -6.26 -17.04 -1.27
CA GLN A 76 -7.52 -17.54 -0.72
C GLN A 76 -7.99 -16.70 0.48
N GLN A 77 -7.09 -16.33 1.37
CA GLN A 77 -7.40 -15.42 2.48
C GLN A 77 -7.86 -14.04 1.99
N LEU A 78 -7.17 -13.48 0.99
CA LEU A 78 -7.50 -12.16 0.45
C LEU A 78 -8.89 -12.11 -0.18
N PHE A 79 -9.34 -13.16 -0.86
CA PHE A 79 -10.69 -13.22 -1.43
C PHE A 79 -11.79 -13.12 -0.36
N GLY A 80 -11.55 -13.60 0.86
CA GLY A 80 -12.45 -13.48 1.99
C GLY A 80 -12.40 -12.13 2.70
N ALA A 81 -11.34 -11.35 2.54
CA ALA A 81 -11.18 -10.06 3.19
C ALA A 81 -12.04 -8.97 2.54
N GLN A 82 -12.42 -7.95 3.34
CA GLN A 82 -13.15 -6.78 2.85
C GLN A 82 -12.39 -5.50 3.21
N PRO A 83 -12.47 -4.44 2.38
CA PRO A 83 -11.95 -3.14 2.76
C PRO A 83 -12.54 -2.69 4.09
N ASN A 84 -11.68 -2.22 5.00
CA ASN A 84 -12.13 -1.63 6.25
C ASN A 84 -12.50 -0.15 6.06
N LYS A 85 -13.00 0.47 7.13
CA LYS A 85 -13.45 1.86 7.10
C LYS A 85 -12.33 2.84 6.69
N GLY A 86 -11.07 2.56 7.06
CA GLY A 86 -9.94 3.40 6.64
C GLY A 86 -9.79 3.43 5.12
N HIS A 87 -9.86 2.27 4.44
CA HIS A 87 -9.83 2.20 2.97
C HIS A 87 -10.99 3.00 2.33
N LEU A 88 -12.21 2.83 2.85
CA LEU A 88 -13.38 3.52 2.34
C LEU A 88 -13.28 5.04 2.50
N LEU A 89 -12.76 5.53 3.63
CA LEU A 89 -12.57 6.95 3.89
C LEU A 89 -11.49 7.57 2.98
N ILE A 90 -10.42 6.82 2.66
CA ILE A 90 -9.41 7.28 1.68
C ILE A 90 -10.05 7.44 0.30
N ALA A 91 -10.84 6.46 -0.16
CA ALA A 91 -11.54 6.55 -1.43
C ALA A 91 -12.58 7.70 -1.44
N GLU A 92 -13.26 7.95 -0.32
CA GLU A 92 -14.22 9.06 -0.17
C GLU A 92 -13.56 10.43 -0.36
N LEU A 93 -12.30 10.59 0.07
CA LEU A 93 -11.55 11.84 -0.12
C LEU A 93 -11.34 12.22 -1.58
N GLU A 94 -11.36 11.26 -2.52
CA GLU A 94 -11.23 11.53 -3.96
C GLU A 94 -12.36 12.40 -4.52
N LYS A 95 -13.49 12.49 -3.83
CA LYS A 95 -14.58 13.40 -4.20
C LYS A 95 -14.23 14.88 -4.00
N GLN A 96 -13.25 15.17 -3.15
CA GLN A 96 -12.92 16.53 -2.71
C GLN A 96 -11.47 16.92 -2.99
N CYS A 97 -10.55 15.96 -3.09
CA CYS A 97 -9.12 16.16 -3.21
C CYS A 97 -8.54 15.25 -4.30
N GLN A 98 -7.36 15.60 -4.81
CA GLN A 98 -6.55 14.63 -5.54
C GLN A 98 -5.93 13.68 -4.50
N VAL A 99 -6.12 12.38 -4.67
CA VAL A 99 -5.57 11.35 -3.79
C VAL A 99 -4.62 10.46 -4.58
N SER A 100 -3.47 10.16 -4.02
CA SER A 100 -2.55 9.15 -4.53
C SER A 100 -2.16 8.21 -3.40
N ILE A 101 -2.23 6.92 -3.66
CA ILE A 101 -1.86 5.88 -2.69
C ILE A 101 -0.57 5.22 -3.15
N ILE A 102 0.39 5.12 -2.26
CA ILE A 102 1.62 4.35 -2.39
C ILE A 102 1.54 3.27 -1.33
N THR A 103 1.36 2.02 -1.74
CA THR A 103 1.20 0.94 -0.78
C THR A 103 2.36 -0.05 -0.83
N GLN A 104 2.78 -0.50 0.35
CA GLN A 104 3.67 -1.65 0.54
C GLN A 104 2.88 -2.96 0.53
N ASN A 105 1.55 -2.87 0.67
CA ASN A 105 0.68 -4.02 0.68
C ASN A 105 0.53 -4.60 -0.73
N VAL A 106 0.34 -5.89 -0.77
CA VAL A 106 0.13 -6.65 -2.02
C VAL A 106 -1.35 -7.00 -2.23
N ASP A 107 -2.22 -6.65 -1.27
CA ASP A 107 -3.68 -6.80 -1.39
C ASP A 107 -4.27 -5.71 -2.30
N ASP A 108 -5.52 -5.90 -2.74
CA ASP A 108 -6.28 -5.03 -3.61
C ASP A 108 -7.39 -4.24 -2.86
N LEU A 109 -7.25 -4.08 -1.52
CA LEU A 109 -8.31 -3.51 -0.70
C LEU A 109 -8.53 -2.01 -0.97
N HIS A 110 -7.51 -1.28 -1.38
CA HIS A 110 -7.66 0.12 -1.81
C HIS A 110 -8.53 0.22 -3.06
N GLU A 111 -8.25 -0.58 -4.08
CA GLU A 111 -9.03 -0.63 -5.32
C GLU A 111 -10.46 -1.09 -5.06
N ARG A 112 -10.63 -2.12 -4.25
CA ARG A 112 -11.95 -2.63 -3.86
C ARG A 112 -12.76 -1.62 -3.03
N ALA A 113 -12.10 -0.71 -2.32
CA ALA A 113 -12.74 0.43 -1.65
C ALA A 113 -13.16 1.55 -2.62
N GLY A 114 -12.64 1.53 -3.87
CA GLY A 114 -12.94 2.52 -4.90
C GLY A 114 -11.83 3.54 -5.16
N SER A 115 -10.64 3.37 -4.57
CA SER A 115 -9.50 4.24 -4.85
C SER A 115 -9.03 4.10 -6.29
N SER A 116 -8.80 5.24 -6.97
CA SER A 116 -8.53 5.28 -8.41
C SER A 116 -7.05 5.30 -8.79
N PHE A 117 -6.17 5.69 -7.87
CA PHE A 117 -4.73 5.79 -8.14
C PHE A 117 -3.91 5.13 -7.03
N VAL A 118 -3.45 3.91 -7.29
CA VAL A 118 -2.65 3.11 -6.36
C VAL A 118 -1.32 2.71 -7.00
N ILE A 119 -0.22 2.88 -6.27
CA ILE A 119 1.12 2.43 -6.64
C ILE A 119 1.52 1.31 -5.69
N HIS A 120 1.57 0.07 -6.17
CA HIS A 120 2.00 -1.09 -5.41
C HIS A 120 3.53 -1.22 -5.45
N LEU A 121 4.22 -0.86 -4.36
CA LEU A 121 5.68 -0.93 -4.29
C LEU A 121 6.21 -2.36 -4.34
N HIS A 122 5.46 -3.30 -3.76
CA HIS A 122 5.91 -4.68 -3.61
C HIS A 122 5.13 -5.67 -4.49
N GLY A 123 4.44 -5.16 -5.52
CA GLY A 123 3.66 -5.99 -6.44
C GLY A 123 2.23 -6.25 -5.96
N GLU A 124 1.56 -7.20 -6.59
CA GLU A 124 0.13 -7.45 -6.43
C GLU A 124 -0.15 -8.95 -6.30
N LEU A 125 -0.76 -9.35 -5.17
CA LEU A 125 -0.99 -10.75 -4.81
C LEU A 125 -1.88 -11.49 -5.80
N LEU A 126 -2.84 -10.80 -6.40
CA LEU A 126 -3.76 -11.36 -7.38
C LEU A 126 -3.18 -11.45 -8.80
N LYS A 127 -1.88 -11.15 -8.97
CA LYS A 127 -1.19 -11.29 -10.26
C LYS A 127 -0.06 -12.30 -10.16
N VAL A 128 0.25 -12.89 -11.31
CA VAL A 128 1.41 -13.77 -11.53
C VAL A 128 2.15 -13.33 -12.77
N CYS A 129 3.42 -13.65 -12.87
CA CYS A 129 4.27 -13.24 -13.98
C CYS A 129 5.28 -14.32 -14.36
N SER A 130 5.97 -14.12 -15.47
CA SER A 130 7.15 -14.88 -15.86
C SER A 130 8.26 -14.72 -14.82
N SER A 131 8.95 -15.82 -14.47
CA SER A 131 10.13 -15.76 -13.61
C SER A 131 11.36 -15.22 -14.35
N ALA A 132 11.40 -15.30 -15.68
CA ALA A 132 12.52 -14.81 -16.49
C ALA A 132 12.38 -13.30 -16.80
N ASP A 133 11.14 -12.81 -16.97
CA ASP A 133 10.87 -11.41 -17.31
C ASP A 133 9.63 -10.91 -16.53
N PRO A 134 9.76 -10.69 -15.20
CA PRO A 134 8.63 -10.45 -14.32
C PRO A 134 7.92 -9.10 -14.54
N ASN A 135 8.59 -8.16 -15.22
CA ASN A 135 8.04 -6.82 -15.47
C ASN A 135 7.43 -6.65 -16.86
N ASN A 136 7.46 -7.70 -17.71
CA ASN A 136 6.89 -7.66 -19.03
C ASN A 136 5.36 -7.79 -18.98
N PRO A 137 4.60 -6.75 -19.38
CA PRO A 137 3.14 -6.77 -19.29
C PRO A 137 2.49 -7.95 -20.03
N ARG A 138 3.15 -8.48 -21.07
CA ARG A 138 2.67 -9.62 -21.82
C ARG A 138 2.57 -10.89 -20.97
N TYR A 139 3.46 -11.05 -19.99
CA TYR A 139 3.54 -12.23 -19.14
C TYR A 139 2.93 -12.04 -17.76
N ILE A 140 2.27 -10.91 -17.54
CA ILE A 140 1.52 -10.65 -16.29
C ILE A 140 0.09 -11.12 -16.49
N ARG A 141 -0.36 -12.07 -15.65
CA ARG A 141 -1.70 -12.63 -15.67
C ARG A 141 -2.44 -12.32 -14.37
N GLN A 142 -3.67 -11.82 -14.49
CA GLN A 142 -4.57 -11.64 -13.34
C GLN A 142 -5.16 -13.00 -12.94
N LEU A 143 -5.15 -13.30 -11.65
CA LEU A 143 -5.87 -14.42 -11.05
C LEU A 143 -7.23 -13.96 -10.53
N THR A 144 -8.21 -14.87 -10.53
CA THR A 144 -9.59 -14.61 -10.11
C THR A 144 -10.02 -15.60 -9.05
N PRO A 145 -11.13 -15.35 -8.32
CA PRO A 145 -11.68 -16.32 -7.37
C PRO A 145 -11.96 -17.69 -7.97
N ASP A 146 -12.33 -17.74 -9.27
CA ASP A 146 -12.58 -19.01 -9.98
C ASP A 146 -11.30 -19.74 -10.41
N ASN A 147 -10.17 -19.01 -10.49
CA ASN A 147 -8.85 -19.58 -10.82
C ASN A 147 -7.75 -18.92 -9.96
N PRO A 148 -7.71 -19.19 -8.65
CA PRO A 148 -6.81 -18.51 -7.71
C PRO A 148 -5.44 -19.18 -7.57
N ILE A 149 -5.27 -20.38 -8.12
CA ILE A 149 -4.14 -21.27 -7.84
C ILE A 149 -3.14 -21.25 -8.99
N VAL A 150 -1.87 -21.18 -8.65
CA VAL A 150 -0.76 -21.56 -9.54
C VAL A 150 -0.42 -23.02 -9.24
N ALA A 151 -0.51 -23.88 -10.27
CA ALA A 151 -0.18 -25.29 -10.13
C ALA A 151 1.35 -25.50 -9.97
N PRO A 152 1.79 -26.61 -9.36
CA PRO A 152 3.20 -26.93 -9.30
C PRO A 152 3.84 -26.96 -10.72
N ASN A 153 4.98 -26.30 -10.85
CA ASN A 153 5.73 -26.17 -12.11
C ASN A 153 4.95 -25.52 -13.28
N GLU A 154 3.88 -24.81 -13.01
CA GLU A 154 3.13 -24.06 -14.02
C GLU A 154 4.03 -23.02 -14.70
N ARG A 155 3.85 -22.87 -16.03
CA ARG A 155 4.72 -22.03 -16.85
C ARG A 155 3.98 -20.84 -17.46
N ALA A 156 4.71 -19.75 -17.63
CA ALA A 156 4.29 -18.60 -18.42
C ALA A 156 4.40 -18.89 -19.94
N GLU A 157 3.90 -17.98 -20.77
CA GLU A 157 3.94 -18.10 -22.23
C GLU A 157 5.36 -18.17 -22.80
N ASP A 158 6.36 -17.63 -22.11
CA ASP A 158 7.78 -17.68 -22.49
C ASP A 158 8.47 -19.00 -22.10
N GLY A 159 7.73 -19.94 -21.50
CA GLY A 159 8.23 -21.24 -21.04
C GLY A 159 8.92 -21.23 -19.68
N SER A 160 9.13 -20.07 -19.07
CA SER A 160 9.66 -19.97 -17.71
C SER A 160 8.62 -20.34 -16.66
N LEU A 161 9.02 -20.54 -15.40
CA LEU A 161 8.06 -20.79 -14.33
C LEU A 161 7.17 -19.55 -14.09
N LEU A 162 5.90 -19.79 -13.81
CA LEU A 162 5.04 -18.76 -13.26
C LEU A 162 5.40 -18.51 -11.79
N ARG A 163 5.54 -17.22 -11.43
CA ARG A 163 5.77 -16.79 -10.05
C ARG A 163 4.73 -15.75 -9.62
N PRO A 164 4.54 -15.54 -8.30
CA PRO A 164 3.77 -14.41 -7.81
C PRO A 164 4.36 -13.08 -8.33
N TYR A 165 3.49 -12.16 -8.75
CA TYR A 165 3.90 -10.80 -9.14
C TYR A 165 4.20 -9.97 -7.89
N ILE A 166 5.21 -10.38 -7.16
CA ILE A 166 5.66 -9.81 -5.88
C ILE A 166 7.13 -9.45 -6.00
N VAL A 167 7.51 -8.30 -5.43
CA VAL A 167 8.91 -7.91 -5.24
C VAL A 167 9.43 -8.64 -4.00
N PHE A 168 10.30 -9.61 -4.19
CA PHE A 168 10.91 -10.37 -3.11
C PHE A 168 12.05 -9.60 -2.44
N PHE A 169 12.34 -9.94 -1.19
CA PHE A 169 13.57 -9.47 -0.56
C PHE A 169 14.78 -9.82 -1.43
N GLY A 170 15.69 -8.86 -1.60
CA GLY A 170 16.84 -8.98 -2.51
C GLY A 170 16.57 -8.49 -3.93
N GLU A 171 15.33 -8.21 -4.30
CA GLU A 171 14.99 -7.66 -5.62
C GLU A 171 14.84 -6.12 -5.58
N PRO A 172 15.13 -5.43 -6.71
CA PRO A 172 14.88 -4.00 -6.81
C PRO A 172 13.37 -3.72 -6.76
N VAL A 173 12.99 -2.54 -6.23
CA VAL A 173 11.61 -2.05 -6.19
C VAL A 173 11.33 -1.19 -7.42
N PRO A 174 10.67 -1.70 -8.48
CA PRO A 174 10.62 -1.03 -9.78
C PRO A 174 9.90 0.32 -9.75
N LEU A 175 8.92 0.48 -8.84
CA LEU A 175 8.08 1.67 -8.78
C LEU A 175 8.55 2.72 -7.78
N ILE A 176 9.74 2.55 -7.16
CA ILE A 176 10.22 3.47 -6.12
C ILE A 176 10.41 4.90 -6.63
N ASP A 177 10.92 5.08 -7.85
CA ASP A 177 11.10 6.41 -8.45
C ASP A 177 9.76 7.08 -8.77
N ARG A 178 8.76 6.31 -9.20
CA ARG A 178 7.39 6.82 -9.41
C ARG A 178 6.79 7.28 -8.09
N ALA A 179 6.93 6.48 -7.04
CA ALA A 179 6.48 6.82 -5.70
C ALA A 179 7.16 8.11 -5.18
N ALA A 180 8.49 8.23 -5.34
CA ALA A 180 9.23 9.42 -4.94
C ALA A 180 8.75 10.68 -5.67
N ARG A 181 8.49 10.60 -6.99
CA ARG A 181 7.92 11.72 -7.76
C ARG A 181 6.52 12.09 -7.27
N THR A 182 5.70 11.12 -6.90
CA THR A 182 4.35 11.36 -6.35
C THR A 182 4.45 12.08 -4.99
N VAL A 183 5.33 11.62 -4.09
CA VAL A 183 5.52 12.26 -2.77
C VAL A 183 6.01 13.71 -2.90
N LYS A 184 6.86 14.02 -3.89
CA LYS A 184 7.32 15.41 -4.16
C LYS A 184 6.19 16.39 -4.48
N GLN A 185 5.04 15.91 -4.89
CA GLN A 185 3.87 16.72 -5.27
C GLN A 185 2.82 16.79 -4.15
N ALA A 186 3.10 16.22 -2.99
CA ALA A 186 2.15 16.16 -1.89
C ALA A 186 1.98 17.49 -1.17
N ASP A 187 0.73 17.96 -1.05
CA ASP A 187 0.36 19.04 -0.12
C ASP A 187 0.19 18.50 1.30
N VAL A 188 -0.19 17.22 1.42
CA VAL A 188 -0.26 16.47 2.70
C VAL A 188 0.26 15.07 2.45
N LEU A 189 1.11 14.57 3.34
CA LEU A 189 1.57 13.18 3.36
C LEU A 189 0.98 12.46 4.57
N VAL A 190 0.34 11.32 4.33
CA VAL A 190 -0.26 10.49 5.38
C VAL A 190 0.35 9.10 5.34
N VAL A 191 0.92 8.67 6.45
CA VAL A 191 1.53 7.35 6.62
C VAL A 191 0.62 6.50 7.50
N ILE A 192 0.22 5.31 7.03
CA ILE A 192 -0.70 4.45 7.77
C ILE A 192 -0.16 3.03 7.89
N GLY A 193 -0.09 2.53 9.14
CA GLY A 193 0.15 1.11 9.41
C GLY A 193 1.50 0.59 8.96
N THR A 194 2.54 1.42 9.00
CA THR A 194 3.92 1.00 8.74
C THR A 194 4.84 1.50 9.85
N SER A 195 5.74 0.62 10.30
CA SER A 195 6.76 0.95 11.31
C SER A 195 7.86 1.87 10.77
N LEU A 196 7.84 2.21 9.48
CA LEU A 196 8.93 2.93 8.79
C LEU A 196 10.30 2.21 8.86
N ASN A 197 10.32 0.92 9.23
CA ASN A 197 11.54 0.11 9.30
C ASN A 197 11.96 -0.45 7.93
N VAL A 198 11.06 -0.46 6.95
CA VAL A 198 11.39 -0.86 5.58
C VAL A 198 12.07 0.32 4.88
N TYR A 199 13.37 0.19 4.64
CA TYR A 199 14.27 1.25 4.15
C TYR A 199 13.70 2.06 2.98
N HIS A 200 13.17 1.39 1.95
CA HIS A 200 12.65 2.07 0.76
C HIS A 200 11.43 2.96 1.08
N ALA A 201 10.50 2.47 1.89
CA ALA A 201 9.29 3.21 2.24
C ALA A 201 9.59 4.37 3.21
N ALA A 202 10.46 4.15 4.20
CA ALA A 202 10.90 5.21 5.11
C ALA A 202 11.63 6.34 4.36
N GLY A 203 12.46 5.98 3.38
CA GLY A 203 13.18 6.94 2.53
C GLY A 203 12.24 7.86 1.72
N LEU A 204 11.01 7.44 1.44
CA LEU A 204 10.05 8.26 0.70
C LEU A 204 9.64 9.54 1.45
N LEU A 205 9.65 9.53 2.80
CA LEU A 205 9.32 10.72 3.60
C LEU A 205 10.27 11.90 3.31
N ALA A 206 11.53 11.60 2.98
CA ALA A 206 12.54 12.63 2.67
C ALA A 206 12.22 13.41 1.38
N TYR A 207 11.40 12.86 0.50
CA TYR A 207 10.98 13.54 -0.74
C TYR A 207 9.81 14.50 -0.56
N ALA A 208 9.12 14.48 0.60
CA ALA A 208 8.03 15.42 0.86
C ALA A 208 8.57 16.86 0.94
N PRO A 209 7.90 17.85 0.31
CA PRO A 209 8.29 19.24 0.40
C PRO A 209 8.47 19.70 1.86
N PRO A 210 9.37 20.65 2.16
CA PRO A 210 9.64 21.09 3.54
C PRO A 210 8.40 21.62 4.28
N SER A 211 7.43 22.19 3.57
CA SER A 211 6.17 22.73 4.13
C SER A 211 5.06 21.69 4.26
N THR A 212 5.21 20.49 3.71
CA THR A 212 4.18 19.45 3.73
C THR A 212 4.00 18.91 5.14
N PRO A 213 2.79 19.01 5.73
CA PRO A 213 2.47 18.31 6.97
C PRO A 213 2.48 16.80 6.75
N ILE A 214 3.03 16.06 7.73
CA ILE A 214 3.11 14.60 7.69
C ILE A 214 2.32 14.05 8.87
N TYR A 215 1.33 13.22 8.60
CA TYR A 215 0.57 12.49 9.61
C TYR A 215 0.99 11.02 9.60
N LEU A 216 1.16 10.44 10.78
CA LEU A 216 1.40 9.01 10.97
C LEU A 216 0.23 8.43 11.76
N ILE A 217 -0.46 7.45 11.19
CA ILE A 217 -1.53 6.69 11.83
C ILE A 217 -1.02 5.28 12.09
N ASP A 218 -0.76 4.99 13.34
CA ASP A 218 -0.30 3.67 13.78
C ASP A 218 -0.57 3.50 15.28
N PRO A 219 -1.14 2.39 15.75
CA PRO A 219 -1.40 2.18 17.18
C PRO A 219 -0.12 2.01 17.99
N GLU A 220 0.95 1.50 17.37
CA GLU A 220 2.23 1.29 18.02
C GLU A 220 3.05 2.58 18.12
N THR A 221 4.00 2.59 19.03
CA THR A 221 4.98 3.68 19.10
C THR A 221 5.99 3.50 17.97
N VAL A 222 6.00 4.44 17.04
CA VAL A 222 6.98 4.52 15.96
C VAL A 222 8.01 5.60 16.32
N GLU A 223 9.29 5.30 16.17
CA GLU A 223 10.35 6.28 16.37
C GLU A 223 10.31 7.33 15.26
N THR A 224 9.89 8.54 15.61
CA THR A 224 9.77 9.67 14.67
C THR A 224 10.78 10.77 14.94
N GLN A 225 11.76 10.55 15.84
CA GLN A 225 12.75 11.57 16.23
C GLN A 225 13.51 12.16 15.04
N GLN A 226 13.79 11.34 14.02
CA GLN A 226 14.42 11.78 12.78
C GLN A 226 13.47 12.56 11.84
N TYR A 227 12.17 12.60 12.17
CA TYR A 227 11.12 13.24 11.39
C TYR A 227 10.31 14.23 12.24
N PRO A 228 10.87 15.39 12.63
CA PRO A 228 10.26 16.31 13.62
C PRO A 228 8.93 16.90 13.14
N ARG A 229 8.60 16.80 11.86
CA ARG A 229 7.32 17.29 11.29
C ARG A 229 6.18 16.27 11.36
N VAL A 230 6.45 15.05 11.82
CA VAL A 230 5.43 13.99 11.87
C VAL A 230 4.51 14.20 13.06
N GLN A 231 3.21 14.29 12.80
CA GLN A 231 2.15 14.25 13.80
C GLN A 231 1.63 12.82 13.93
N HIS A 232 1.91 12.18 15.05
CA HIS A 232 1.51 10.80 15.29
C HIS A 232 0.11 10.71 15.90
N LEU A 233 -0.81 10.06 15.20
CA LEU A 233 -2.13 9.65 15.65
C LEU A 233 -2.05 8.18 16.09
N ARG A 234 -1.96 7.94 17.40
CA ARG A 234 -1.74 6.59 17.97
C ARG A 234 -3.05 5.81 18.03
N MET A 235 -3.49 5.33 16.87
CA MET A 235 -4.74 4.59 16.71
C MET A 235 -4.71 3.74 15.43
N GLY A 236 -5.68 2.83 15.28
CA GLY A 236 -5.85 2.03 14.08
C GLY A 236 -6.24 2.85 12.85
N ALA A 237 -6.17 2.23 11.68
CA ALA A 237 -6.39 2.90 10.40
C ALA A 237 -7.77 3.57 10.30
N SER A 238 -8.84 2.89 10.70
CA SER A 238 -10.21 3.41 10.61
C SER A 238 -10.42 4.64 11.49
N GLN A 239 -10.06 4.55 12.76
CA GLN A 239 -10.21 5.65 13.71
C GLN A 239 -9.28 6.82 13.36
N GLY A 240 -8.04 6.51 12.92
CA GLY A 240 -7.07 7.52 12.52
C GLY A 240 -7.53 8.30 11.30
N MET A 241 -8.13 7.64 10.31
CA MET A 241 -8.71 8.31 9.15
C MET A 241 -9.89 9.20 9.52
N GLU A 242 -10.80 8.75 10.40
CA GLU A 242 -11.90 9.62 10.89
C GLU A 242 -11.38 10.90 11.53
N GLN A 243 -10.38 10.77 12.42
CA GLN A 243 -9.78 11.93 13.07
C GLN A 243 -9.03 12.84 12.10
N LEU A 244 -8.36 12.25 11.09
CA LEU A 244 -7.65 13.02 10.07
C LEU A 244 -8.61 13.83 9.19
N MET A 245 -9.71 13.22 8.73
CA MET A 245 -10.70 13.91 7.90
C MET A 245 -11.31 15.15 8.57
N ALA A 246 -11.43 15.15 9.89
CA ALA A 246 -11.88 16.32 10.63
C ALA A 246 -10.85 17.48 10.66
N LYS A 247 -9.59 17.23 10.25
CA LYS A 247 -8.49 18.21 10.22
C LYS A 247 -8.15 18.70 8.81
N LEU A 248 -8.57 17.96 7.76
CA LEU A 248 -8.29 18.28 6.35
C LEU A 248 -9.28 19.30 5.79
#